data_233a2a339bde64a882e4886ead1f94f2
#
_entry.id   233a2a339bde64a882e4886ead1f94f2
#
_cell.length_a   1.000
_cell.length_b   1.000
_cell.length_c   1.000
_cell.angle_alpha   90.00
_cell.angle_beta   90.00
_cell.angle_gamma   90.00
#
_symmetry.space_group_name_H-M   'P 1'
#
loop_
_entity.id
_entity.type
_entity.pdbx_description
1 polymer ?
#
loop_
_entity_poly.entity_id
_entity_poly.type
_entity_poly.pdbx_seq_one_letter_code
_entity_poly.pdbx_strand_id
1 'polypeptide(L)'
;MKKCIIVAIADNNAIGKDNALLWHISEDLKFFRSTTVGCPVIMGRKTYESIGRPLPKRLNIIVSRKGYDAPEGVVVVDSLEEAFAAASATSTIHSALSSEVETSPQKCFVIGGGQIYAQAMQIADEMVITHVHTVIEDADTYFPVIDPSVWQVAERSETHTDPETGYNFEFVTYTRK
;
A
#
# COMPACT_ATOMS: atom_id res chain seq x y z
N MET A 1 -9.37 1.53 13.35
CA MET A 1 -9.05 1.28 11.92
C MET A 1 -7.78 0.45 11.83
N LYS A 2 -7.81 -0.63 11.08
CA LYS A 2 -6.67 -1.54 10.88
C LYS A 2 -5.64 -0.91 9.95
N LYS A 3 -4.37 -0.91 10.36
CA LYS A 3 -3.25 -0.37 9.58
C LYS A 3 -2.66 -1.47 8.72
N CYS A 4 -2.80 -1.36 7.40
CA CYS A 4 -2.36 -2.35 6.45
C CYS A 4 -1.25 -1.82 5.54
N ILE A 5 -0.33 -2.69 5.15
CA ILE A 5 0.61 -2.45 4.07
C ILE A 5 0.14 -3.26 2.86
N ILE A 6 0.26 -2.69 1.66
CA ILE A 6 0.07 -3.42 0.41
C ILE A 6 1.22 -3.09 -0.53
N VAL A 7 1.85 -4.14 -1.09
CA VAL A 7 3.04 -4.00 -1.95
C VAL A 7 3.26 -5.27 -2.77
N ALA A 8 3.84 -5.14 -3.97
CA ALA A 8 4.41 -6.23 -4.74
C ALA A 8 5.94 -6.21 -4.60
N ILE A 9 6.53 -7.34 -4.26
CA ILE A 9 7.98 -7.49 -4.04
C ILE A 9 8.57 -8.63 -4.86
N ALA A 10 9.80 -8.46 -5.33
CA ALA A 10 10.60 -9.53 -5.91
C ALA A 10 11.17 -10.45 -4.82
N ASP A 11 11.74 -11.59 -5.18
CA ASP A 11 12.35 -12.54 -4.23
C ASP A 11 13.50 -11.92 -3.43
N ASN A 12 14.18 -10.91 -3.95
CA ASN A 12 15.19 -10.12 -3.25
C ASN A 12 14.65 -8.86 -2.58
N ASN A 13 13.33 -8.77 -2.36
CA ASN A 13 12.63 -7.62 -1.78
C ASN A 13 12.65 -6.34 -2.63
N ALA A 14 13.11 -6.37 -3.87
CA ALA A 14 13.09 -5.22 -4.76
C ALA A 14 11.65 -4.76 -5.03
N ILE A 15 11.40 -3.45 -4.99
CA ILE A 15 10.08 -2.85 -5.19
C ILE A 15 10.07 -1.71 -6.22
N GLY A 16 11.21 -1.11 -6.52
CA GLY A 16 11.26 0.02 -7.45
C GLY A 16 12.64 0.32 -7.98
N LYS A 17 12.64 1.08 -9.07
CA LYS A 17 13.82 1.67 -9.69
C LYS A 17 13.43 2.97 -10.38
N ASP A 18 14.25 4.02 -10.24
CA ASP A 18 14.04 5.32 -10.86
C ASP A 18 12.63 5.90 -10.63
N ASN A 19 12.12 5.73 -9.40
CA ASN A 19 10.78 6.14 -9.00
C ASN A 19 9.64 5.49 -9.81
N ALA A 20 9.85 4.29 -10.33
CA ALA A 20 8.88 3.51 -11.10
C ALA A 20 8.76 2.09 -10.58
N LEU A 21 7.66 1.42 -10.92
CA LEU A 21 7.46 0.00 -10.67
C LEU A 21 8.41 -0.84 -11.54
N LEU A 22 8.82 -2.01 -11.05
CA LEU A 22 9.73 -2.92 -11.73
C LEU A 22 9.08 -3.74 -12.84
N TRP A 23 7.75 -3.85 -12.82
CA TRP A 23 6.95 -4.64 -13.76
C TRP A 23 5.55 -4.06 -13.90
N HIS A 24 4.86 -4.53 -14.93
CA HIS A 24 3.44 -4.30 -15.10
C HIS A 24 2.73 -5.65 -15.17
N ILE A 25 2.07 -6.04 -14.10
CA ILE A 25 1.28 -7.26 -14.00
C ILE A 25 -0.18 -6.86 -13.84
N SER A 26 -0.98 -7.05 -14.88
CA SER A 26 -2.37 -6.56 -14.92
C SER A 26 -3.24 -7.14 -13.81
N GLU A 27 -3.04 -8.41 -13.46
CA GLU A 27 -3.79 -9.06 -12.38
C GLU A 27 -3.44 -8.49 -11.00
N ASP A 28 -2.16 -8.17 -10.77
CA ASP A 28 -1.72 -7.50 -9.55
C ASP A 28 -2.32 -6.09 -9.40
N LEU A 29 -2.37 -5.33 -10.49
CA LEU A 29 -3.01 -4.00 -10.49
C LEU A 29 -4.52 -4.08 -10.22
N LYS A 30 -5.21 -5.08 -10.75
CA LYS A 30 -6.62 -5.34 -10.46
C LYS A 30 -6.83 -5.73 -9.00
N PHE A 31 -5.96 -6.59 -8.47
CA PHE A 31 -5.97 -6.99 -7.07
C PHE A 31 -5.73 -5.79 -6.14
N PHE A 32 -4.72 -4.97 -6.43
CA PHE A 32 -4.47 -3.73 -5.70
C PHE A 32 -5.71 -2.81 -5.66
N ARG A 33 -6.32 -2.61 -6.83
CA ARG A 33 -7.52 -1.76 -6.95
C ARG A 33 -8.68 -2.32 -6.12
N SER A 34 -9.01 -3.60 -6.27
CA SER A 34 -10.12 -4.22 -5.55
C SER A 34 -9.92 -4.27 -4.04
N THR A 35 -8.66 -4.43 -3.62
CA THR A 35 -8.30 -4.49 -2.18
C THR A 35 -8.37 -3.11 -1.52
N THR A 36 -7.99 -2.04 -2.22
CA THR A 36 -7.88 -0.69 -1.63
C THR A 36 -9.06 0.22 -1.90
N VAL A 37 -9.93 -0.08 -2.86
CA VAL A 37 -11.08 0.76 -3.19
C VAL A 37 -11.97 1.02 -1.97
N GLY A 38 -12.40 2.27 -1.77
CA GLY A 38 -13.19 2.68 -0.61
C GLY A 38 -12.39 2.84 0.69
N CYS A 39 -11.09 2.52 0.69
CA CYS A 39 -10.23 2.68 1.86
C CYS A 39 -9.27 3.87 1.68
N PRO A 40 -8.87 4.56 2.76
CA PRO A 40 -7.79 5.53 2.71
C PRO A 40 -6.49 4.90 2.26
N VAL A 41 -5.74 5.58 1.38
CA VAL A 41 -4.40 5.19 0.94
C VAL A 41 -3.38 6.23 1.37
N ILE A 42 -2.29 5.78 1.97
CA ILE A 42 -1.22 6.59 2.54
C ILE A 42 0.05 6.33 1.73
N MET A 43 0.70 7.40 1.28
CA MET A 43 1.90 7.32 0.47
C MET A 43 2.86 8.46 0.74
N GLY A 44 4.14 8.25 0.44
CA GLY A 44 5.11 9.33 0.40
C GLY A 44 4.94 10.19 -0.86
N ARG A 45 5.48 11.41 -0.83
CA ARG A 45 5.41 12.37 -1.94
C ARG A 45 5.90 11.78 -3.28
N LYS A 46 7.06 11.13 -3.29
CA LYS A 46 7.62 10.55 -4.52
C LYS A 46 6.73 9.47 -5.13
N THR A 47 6.06 8.67 -4.30
CA THR A 47 5.09 7.68 -4.77
C THR A 47 3.90 8.36 -5.42
N TYR A 48 3.38 9.43 -4.82
CA TYR A 48 2.30 10.20 -5.43
C TYR A 48 2.71 10.82 -6.77
N GLU A 49 3.91 11.40 -6.86
CA GLU A 49 4.45 11.96 -8.10
C GLU A 49 4.61 10.88 -9.19
N SER A 50 5.02 9.67 -8.82
CA SER A 50 5.10 8.52 -9.73
C SER A 50 3.72 8.09 -10.26
N ILE A 51 2.70 8.07 -9.41
CA ILE A 51 1.32 7.76 -9.82
C ILE A 51 0.74 8.88 -10.69
N GLY A 52 1.08 10.14 -10.38
CA GLY A 52 0.76 11.34 -11.14
C GLY A 52 -0.67 11.89 -10.97
N ARG A 53 -1.52 11.20 -10.22
CA ARG A 53 -2.91 11.61 -9.96
C ARG A 53 -3.44 10.95 -8.68
N PRO A 54 -4.47 11.52 -8.04
CA PRO A 54 -5.15 10.83 -6.95
C PRO A 54 -5.78 9.51 -7.42
N LEU A 55 -5.67 8.47 -6.59
CA LEU A 55 -6.35 7.21 -6.84
C LEU A 55 -7.86 7.40 -6.62
N PRO A 56 -8.71 7.08 -7.62
CA PRO A 56 -10.14 7.34 -7.54
C PRO A 56 -10.84 6.50 -6.47
N LYS A 57 -11.93 7.02 -5.90
CA LYS A 57 -12.77 6.37 -4.87
C LYS A 57 -12.00 6.00 -3.59
N ARG A 58 -11.01 6.78 -3.24
CA ARG A 58 -10.17 6.60 -2.04
C ARG A 58 -9.75 7.95 -1.51
N LEU A 59 -9.66 8.08 -0.20
CA LEU A 59 -8.98 9.23 0.39
C LEU A 59 -7.47 9.06 0.17
N ASN A 60 -6.85 9.98 -0.56
CA ASN A 60 -5.41 10.00 -0.80
C ASN A 60 -4.73 10.86 0.26
N ILE A 61 -3.79 10.30 0.99
CA ILE A 61 -3.01 10.96 2.04
C ILE A 61 -1.53 10.89 1.68
N ILE A 62 -0.90 12.06 1.55
CA ILE A 62 0.52 12.20 1.24
C ILE A 62 1.28 12.57 2.52
N VAL A 63 2.32 11.80 2.83
CA VAL A 63 3.27 12.14 3.89
C VAL A 63 4.43 12.92 3.30
N SER A 64 4.58 14.19 3.70
CA SER A 64 5.66 15.08 3.24
C SER A 64 6.03 16.11 4.30
N ARG A 65 7.22 15.96 4.89
CA ARG A 65 7.73 16.87 5.95
C ARG A 65 7.95 18.33 5.51
N LYS A 66 8.01 18.59 4.21
CA LYS A 66 8.20 19.93 3.64
C LYS A 66 6.91 20.53 3.07
N GLY A 67 5.76 19.91 3.38
CA GLY A 67 4.52 20.21 2.70
C GLY A 67 4.54 19.73 1.24
N TYR A 68 3.44 19.89 0.57
CA TYR A 68 3.27 19.56 -0.84
C TYR A 68 2.00 20.26 -1.36
N ASP A 69 2.09 20.88 -2.52
CA ASP A 69 0.94 21.48 -3.17
C ASP A 69 0.14 20.40 -3.91
N ALA A 70 -0.83 19.84 -3.22
CA ALA A 70 -1.63 18.73 -3.72
C ALA A 70 -2.98 19.23 -4.28
N PRO A 71 -3.61 18.49 -5.20
CA PRO A 71 -4.94 18.79 -5.69
C PRO A 71 -5.99 18.80 -4.56
N GLU A 72 -7.11 19.48 -4.81
CA GLU A 72 -8.25 19.44 -3.89
C GLU A 72 -8.69 17.99 -3.60
N GLY A 73 -9.03 17.73 -2.35
CA GLY A 73 -9.43 16.40 -1.88
C GLY A 73 -8.28 15.47 -1.49
N VAL A 74 -7.03 15.86 -1.72
CA VAL A 74 -5.84 15.14 -1.25
C VAL A 74 -5.37 15.77 0.05
N VAL A 75 -5.15 14.92 1.06
CA VAL A 75 -4.66 15.35 2.38
C VAL A 75 -3.13 15.26 2.40
N VAL A 76 -2.45 16.30 2.89
CA VAL A 76 -1.01 16.33 3.09
C VAL A 76 -0.72 16.47 4.58
N VAL A 77 0.14 15.60 5.10
CA VAL A 77 0.53 15.56 6.51
C VAL A 77 2.05 15.41 6.65
N ASP A 78 2.58 15.72 7.83
CA ASP A 78 4.03 15.72 8.07
C ASP A 78 4.59 14.36 8.50
N SER A 79 3.72 13.48 9.01
CA SER A 79 4.13 12.18 9.55
C SER A 79 3.17 11.05 9.22
N LEU A 80 3.65 9.82 9.35
CA LEU A 80 2.82 8.63 9.18
C LEU A 80 1.75 8.52 10.28
N GLU A 81 2.05 8.98 11.47
CA GLU A 81 1.09 9.02 12.60
C GLU A 81 -0.09 9.95 12.30
N GLU A 82 0.20 11.15 11.79
CA GLU A 82 -0.83 12.08 11.33
C GLU A 82 -1.64 11.51 10.17
N ALA A 83 -1.00 10.75 9.27
CA ALA A 83 -1.69 10.10 8.16
C ALA A 83 -2.73 9.07 8.67
N PHE A 84 -2.37 8.26 9.66
CA PHE A 84 -3.32 7.32 10.27
C PHE A 84 -4.44 8.03 11.03
N ALA A 85 -4.13 9.13 11.71
CA ALA A 85 -5.14 9.96 12.36
C ALA A 85 -6.14 10.56 11.36
N ALA A 86 -5.65 11.10 10.24
CA ALA A 86 -6.48 11.63 9.16
C ALA A 86 -7.37 10.55 8.52
N ALA A 87 -6.82 9.35 8.29
CA ALA A 87 -7.56 8.21 7.78
C ALA A 87 -8.73 7.82 8.71
N SER A 88 -8.47 7.78 10.01
CA SER A 88 -9.48 7.43 11.02
C SER A 88 -10.57 8.49 11.18
N ALA A 89 -10.22 9.77 11.13
CA ALA A 89 -11.16 10.89 11.25
C ALA A 89 -12.19 10.91 10.10
N THR A 90 -11.76 10.64 8.88
CA THR A 90 -12.64 10.59 7.70
C THR A 90 -13.65 9.46 7.80
N SER A 91 -13.25 8.32 8.34
CA SER A 91 -14.13 7.18 8.61
C SER A 91 -15.30 7.56 9.54
N THR A 92 -15.02 8.36 10.56
CA THR A 92 -16.03 8.81 11.52
C THR A 92 -17.03 9.78 10.90
N ILE A 93 -16.58 10.68 10.01
CA ILE A 93 -17.45 11.65 9.35
C ILE A 93 -18.42 10.98 8.37
N HIS A 94 -17.95 10.00 7.59
CA HIS A 94 -18.80 9.21 6.68
C HIS A 94 -19.90 8.46 7.44
N SER A 95 -19.58 7.85 8.56
CA SER A 95 -20.53 7.13 9.41
C SER A 95 -21.59 8.06 10.02
N ALA A 96 -21.28 9.34 10.23
CA ALA A 96 -22.20 10.29 10.84
C ALA A 96 -23.15 10.96 9.82
N LEU A 97 -22.80 10.97 8.53
CA LEU A 97 -23.53 11.69 7.48
C LEU A 97 -24.38 10.80 6.57
N SER A 98 -24.16 9.48 6.54
CA SER A 98 -24.92 8.54 5.75
C SER A 98 -25.96 7.80 6.59
N SER A 99 -27.24 8.00 6.26
CA SER A 99 -28.35 7.19 6.81
C SER A 99 -28.46 5.81 6.14
N GLU A 100 -27.64 5.50 5.16
CA GLU A 100 -27.45 4.19 4.57
C GLU A 100 -26.22 3.55 5.18
N VAL A 101 -26.32 2.25 5.48
CA VAL A 101 -25.29 1.42 6.10
C VAL A 101 -24.10 1.24 5.13
N GLU A 102 -23.42 2.32 4.77
CA GLU A 102 -22.06 2.23 4.25
C GLU A 102 -21.15 2.00 5.46
N THR A 103 -20.69 0.78 5.61
CA THR A 103 -19.71 0.43 6.64
C THR A 103 -18.48 1.30 6.45
N SER A 104 -18.18 2.13 7.45
CA SER A 104 -16.94 2.90 7.47
C SER A 104 -15.75 2.02 7.17
N PRO A 105 -14.76 2.46 6.38
CA PRO A 105 -13.62 1.64 6.04
C PRO A 105 -12.92 1.17 7.32
N GLN A 106 -12.83 -0.17 7.47
CA GLN A 106 -12.20 -0.80 8.63
C GLN A 106 -10.67 -0.81 8.51
N LYS A 107 -10.15 -0.55 7.32
CA LYS A 107 -8.72 -0.61 6.98
C LYS A 107 -8.27 0.67 6.29
N CYS A 108 -7.00 1.03 6.47
CA CYS A 108 -6.27 1.96 5.61
C CYS A 108 -5.00 1.27 5.10
N PHE A 109 -4.54 1.67 3.92
CA PHE A 109 -3.42 1.02 3.24
C PHE A 109 -2.24 1.96 3.03
N VAL A 110 -1.08 1.57 3.51
CA VAL A 110 0.21 2.19 3.15
C VAL A 110 0.68 1.57 1.83
N ILE A 111 0.88 2.42 0.82
CA ILE A 111 1.18 1.99 -0.56
C ILE A 111 2.56 2.40 -1.06
N GLY A 112 3.41 2.95 -0.18
CA GLY A 112 4.81 3.23 -0.49
C GLY A 112 5.25 4.65 -0.21
N GLY A 113 6.45 5.03 -0.50
CA GLY A 113 7.57 4.16 -0.94
C GLY A 113 8.40 3.53 0.17
N GLY A 114 9.63 3.17 -0.16
CA GLY A 114 10.47 2.37 0.73
C GLY A 114 10.62 2.92 2.13
N GLN A 115 10.82 4.23 2.31
CA GLN A 115 10.94 4.87 3.62
C GLN A 115 9.63 4.80 4.42
N ILE A 116 8.50 4.97 3.75
CA ILE A 116 7.18 4.87 4.38
C ILE A 116 6.89 3.42 4.78
N TYR A 117 7.23 2.44 3.94
CA TYR A 117 7.12 1.03 4.28
C TYR A 117 7.96 0.66 5.51
N ALA A 118 9.20 1.14 5.59
CA ALA A 118 10.08 0.89 6.74
C ALA A 118 9.49 1.39 8.06
N GLN A 119 8.88 2.57 8.06
CA GLN A 119 8.16 3.11 9.22
C GLN A 119 6.87 2.32 9.52
N ALA A 120 6.09 2.01 8.49
CA ALA A 120 4.82 1.29 8.64
C ALA A 120 5.00 -0.13 9.18
N MET A 121 6.09 -0.81 8.82
CA MET A 121 6.42 -2.15 9.32
C MET A 121 6.46 -2.24 10.86
N GLN A 122 6.77 -1.15 11.55
CA GLN A 122 6.85 -1.12 13.02
C GLN A 122 5.47 -1.13 13.67
N ILE A 123 4.44 -0.65 12.98
CA ILE A 123 3.13 -0.35 13.57
C ILE A 123 1.94 -0.94 12.79
N ALA A 124 2.16 -1.55 11.64
CA ALA A 124 1.12 -2.19 10.85
C ALA A 124 0.58 -3.45 11.54
N ASP A 125 -0.70 -3.70 11.36
CA ASP A 125 -1.41 -4.88 11.86
C ASP A 125 -1.40 -6.03 10.85
N GLU A 126 -1.36 -5.69 9.56
CA GLU A 126 -1.51 -6.62 8.46
C GLU A 126 -0.65 -6.18 7.26
N MET A 127 -0.16 -7.12 6.51
CA MET A 127 0.46 -6.87 5.20
C MET A 127 -0.19 -7.75 4.15
N VAL A 128 -0.48 -7.16 2.99
CA VAL A 128 -0.92 -7.86 1.78
C VAL A 128 0.20 -7.74 0.75
N ILE A 129 0.90 -8.84 0.53
CA ILE A 129 2.11 -8.89 -0.28
C ILE A 129 1.86 -9.69 -1.54
N THR A 130 2.14 -9.11 -2.70
CA THR A 130 2.29 -9.87 -3.94
C THR A 130 3.74 -10.29 -4.06
N HIS A 131 4.01 -11.59 -3.89
CA HIS A 131 5.33 -12.15 -4.12
C HIS A 131 5.50 -12.46 -5.60
N VAL A 132 6.36 -11.72 -6.28
CA VAL A 132 6.70 -11.93 -7.69
C VAL A 132 8.02 -12.73 -7.74
N HIS A 133 7.95 -13.96 -8.26
CA HIS A 133 9.07 -14.90 -8.26
C HIS A 133 10.09 -14.54 -9.34
N THR A 134 10.88 -13.55 -9.04
CA THR A 134 12.00 -13.06 -9.84
C THR A 134 12.98 -12.30 -8.96
N VAL A 135 14.19 -12.08 -9.46
CA VAL A 135 15.21 -11.25 -8.81
C VAL A 135 15.51 -10.06 -9.71
N ILE A 136 15.47 -8.86 -9.17
CA ILE A 136 15.81 -7.61 -9.88
C ILE A 136 17.09 -7.04 -9.26
N GLU A 137 18.22 -7.31 -9.89
CA GLU A 137 19.55 -6.94 -9.35
C GLU A 137 19.85 -5.44 -9.40
N ASP A 138 19.26 -4.73 -10.35
CA ASP A 138 19.49 -3.30 -10.57
C ASP A 138 18.42 -2.39 -9.96
N ALA A 139 17.61 -2.90 -9.03
CA ALA A 139 16.66 -2.10 -8.26
C ALA A 139 17.38 -1.12 -7.32
N ASP A 140 16.75 0.00 -7.03
CA ASP A 140 17.27 1.01 -6.09
C ASP A 140 16.43 1.15 -4.81
N THR A 141 15.26 0.53 -4.79
CA THR A 141 14.32 0.59 -3.67
C THR A 141 13.88 -0.81 -3.28
N TYR A 142 13.93 -1.10 -1.97
CA TYR A 142 13.64 -2.42 -1.42
C TYR A 142 12.63 -2.34 -0.29
N PHE A 143 11.80 -3.37 -0.20
CA PHE A 143 10.93 -3.58 0.94
C PHE A 143 11.73 -4.15 2.13
N PRO A 144 11.42 -3.76 3.38
CA PRO A 144 12.09 -4.34 4.54
C PRO A 144 11.94 -5.85 4.64
N VAL A 145 12.92 -6.52 5.24
CA VAL A 145 12.86 -7.96 5.48
C VAL A 145 11.64 -8.30 6.36
N ILE A 146 10.85 -9.27 5.91
CA ILE A 146 9.72 -9.79 6.67
C ILE A 146 10.24 -10.78 7.71
N ASP A 147 10.24 -10.35 8.97
CA ASP A 147 10.74 -11.17 10.09
C ASP A 147 9.67 -12.20 10.51
N PRO A 148 9.95 -13.51 10.35
CA PRO A 148 9.00 -14.55 10.72
C PRO A 148 8.76 -14.68 12.23
N SER A 149 9.58 -14.04 13.06
CA SER A 149 9.32 -13.95 14.51
C SER A 149 8.21 -12.95 14.84
N VAL A 150 7.97 -11.97 13.98
CA VAL A 150 6.97 -10.90 14.13
C VAL A 150 5.72 -11.18 13.29
N TRP A 151 5.90 -11.73 12.10
CA TRP A 151 4.85 -11.93 11.10
C TRP A 151 4.56 -13.39 10.84
N GLN A 152 3.30 -13.72 10.66
CA GLN A 152 2.85 -15.05 10.25
C GLN A 152 1.95 -14.96 9.03
N VAL A 153 2.00 -15.98 8.18
CA VAL A 153 1.09 -16.11 7.05
C VAL A 153 -0.32 -16.41 7.57
N ALA A 154 -1.27 -15.56 7.25
CA ALA A 154 -2.69 -15.77 7.54
C ALA A 154 -3.41 -16.40 6.34
N GLU A 155 -3.05 -15.98 5.12
CA GLU A 155 -3.65 -16.48 3.89
C GLU A 155 -2.62 -16.45 2.75
N ARG A 156 -2.70 -17.43 1.86
CA ARG A 156 -1.86 -17.53 0.66
C ARG A 156 -2.70 -18.02 -0.51
N SER A 157 -2.64 -17.31 -1.63
CA SER A 157 -3.29 -17.73 -2.87
C SER A 157 -2.53 -18.90 -3.54
N GLU A 158 -3.13 -19.47 -4.56
CA GLU A 158 -2.38 -20.26 -5.54
C GLU A 158 -1.37 -19.40 -6.31
N THR A 159 -0.45 -20.05 -7.00
CA THR A 159 0.51 -19.37 -7.89
C THR A 159 -0.16 -19.06 -9.21
N HIS A 160 -0.05 -17.80 -9.64
CA HIS A 160 -0.50 -17.29 -10.93
C HIS A 160 0.70 -17.08 -11.84
N THR A 161 0.46 -17.06 -13.15
CA THR A 161 1.49 -16.72 -14.15
C THR A 161 1.00 -15.55 -14.98
N ASP A 162 1.77 -14.47 -15.01
CA ASP A 162 1.46 -13.31 -15.86
C ASP A 162 1.77 -13.62 -17.33
N PRO A 163 0.82 -13.51 -18.24
CA PRO A 163 1.03 -13.88 -19.65
C PRO A 163 1.95 -12.94 -20.41
N GLU A 164 2.10 -11.69 -19.97
CA GLU A 164 2.93 -10.69 -20.65
C GLU A 164 4.41 -10.80 -20.23
N THR A 165 4.67 -10.89 -18.91
CA THR A 165 6.03 -10.95 -18.36
C THR A 165 6.56 -12.38 -18.21
N GLY A 166 5.67 -13.36 -18.12
CA GLY A 166 6.02 -14.75 -17.78
C GLY A 166 6.33 -14.95 -16.30
N TYR A 167 6.25 -13.93 -15.46
CA TYR A 167 6.51 -14.06 -14.03
C TYR A 167 5.42 -14.85 -13.32
N ASN A 168 5.84 -15.72 -12.42
CA ASN A 168 4.96 -16.35 -11.45
C ASN A 168 4.82 -15.44 -10.23
N PHE A 169 3.63 -15.37 -9.68
CA PHE A 169 3.35 -14.57 -8.49
C PHE A 169 2.23 -15.17 -7.66
N GLU A 170 2.18 -14.78 -6.39
CA GLU A 170 1.13 -15.17 -5.45
C GLU A 170 0.79 -14.02 -4.51
N PHE A 171 -0.43 -14.02 -3.98
CA PHE A 171 -0.89 -13.07 -2.97
C PHE A 171 -0.80 -13.70 -1.60
N VAL A 172 -0.13 -13.04 -0.68
CA VAL A 172 0.04 -13.54 0.70
C VAL A 172 -0.37 -12.45 1.69
N THR A 173 -1.27 -12.78 2.58
CA THR A 173 -1.63 -11.92 3.70
C THR A 173 -0.88 -12.36 4.95
N TYR A 174 -0.19 -11.41 5.56
CA TYR A 174 0.51 -11.60 6.83
C TYR A 174 -0.19 -10.84 7.93
N THR A 175 -0.25 -11.45 9.11
CA THR A 175 -0.72 -10.79 10.34
C THR A 175 0.40 -10.81 11.38
N ARG A 176 0.37 -9.84 12.27
CA ARG A 176 1.31 -9.78 13.39
C ARG A 176 1.02 -10.93 14.36
N LYS A 177 2.06 -11.55 14.90
CA LYS A 177 1.95 -12.61 15.93
C LYS A 177 1.50 -12.05 17.27
#